data_2b349b63b6f354590ba0c14253f43ac2
#
_entry.id   2b349b63b6f354590ba0c14253f43ac2
#
_cell.length_a   1.000
_cell.length_b   1.000
_cell.length_c   1.000
_cell.angle_alpha   90.00
_cell.angle_beta   90.00
_cell.angle_gamma   90.00
#
_symmetry.space_group_name_H-M   'P 1'
#
loop_
_entity.id
_entity.type
_entity.pdbx_description
1 polymer ?
#
loop_
_entity_poly.entity_id
_entity_poly.type
_entity_poly.pdbx_seq_one_letter_code
_entity_poly.pdbx_strand_id
1 'polypeptide(L)'
;GETPVPHAPPKGAALDSSGKLNYYNELDGKFYAVDSLGNSETRSLETFPNASNITFSPNGNNAVIEFPDNTKIMYDFKNNRQYTLPSEAQDIQFSRASDQLAYEFITDNPDNNWLIVAKTTGESASAVEHIGTANIDDILVNWSPDNTKIAFFRKSGGLNSEEVFLVGQNQENFKSL
;
A
#
# COMPACT_ATOMS: atom_id res chain seq x y z
N GLY A 1 34.06 23.17 3.77
CA GLY A 1 33.10 22.38 3.00
C GLY A 1 32.94 21.04 3.66
N GLU A 2 31.82 20.84 4.35
CA GLU A 2 31.46 19.51 4.83
C GLU A 2 31.08 18.66 3.63
N THR A 3 31.76 17.56 3.43
CA THR A 3 31.35 16.52 2.48
C THR A 3 30.03 15.94 2.99
N PRO A 4 28.98 15.85 2.16
CA PRO A 4 27.75 15.19 2.56
C PRO A 4 28.05 13.74 2.93
N VAL A 5 27.75 13.36 4.15
CA VAL A 5 27.76 11.95 4.56
C VAL A 5 26.74 11.25 3.66
N PRO A 6 27.13 10.17 2.94
CA PRO A 6 26.15 9.42 2.17
C PRO A 6 25.16 8.82 3.15
N HIS A 7 23.97 9.40 3.22
CA HIS A 7 22.85 8.78 3.89
C HIS A 7 22.41 7.57 3.05
N ALA A 8 22.22 6.43 3.71
CA ALA A 8 21.50 5.33 3.09
C ALA A 8 20.19 5.87 2.49
N PRO A 9 19.75 5.38 1.32
CA PRO A 9 18.49 5.85 0.75
C PRO A 9 17.40 5.71 1.80
N PRO A 10 16.61 6.78 2.03
CA PRO A 10 15.58 6.74 3.06
C PRO A 10 14.61 5.62 2.73
N LYS A 11 14.28 4.81 3.74
CA LYS A 11 13.29 3.75 3.65
C LYS A 11 11.95 4.35 3.22
N GLY A 12 11.33 3.79 2.18
CA GLY A 12 10.03 4.25 1.73
C GLY A 12 10.00 5.64 1.08
N ALA A 13 11.02 6.03 0.31
CA ALA A 13 10.97 7.26 -0.47
C ALA A 13 10.16 7.06 -1.76
N ALA A 14 9.29 8.03 -2.08
CA ALA A 14 8.50 8.03 -3.31
C ALA A 14 8.21 9.43 -3.82
N LEU A 15 8.26 9.62 -5.15
CA LEU A 15 7.77 10.84 -5.78
C LEU A 15 6.24 10.81 -5.83
N ASP A 16 5.63 11.92 -5.46
CA ASP A 16 4.19 12.09 -5.61
C ASP A 16 3.82 12.76 -6.95
N SER A 17 2.52 12.84 -7.21
CA SER A 17 2.00 13.43 -8.45
C SER A 17 2.29 14.92 -8.60
N SER A 18 2.69 15.61 -7.53
CA SER A 18 3.13 17.01 -7.56
C SER A 18 4.64 17.18 -7.81
N GLY A 19 5.38 16.08 -7.89
CA GLY A 19 6.82 16.06 -8.08
C GLY A 19 7.63 16.27 -6.80
N LYS A 20 7.02 16.19 -5.63
CA LYS A 20 7.73 16.19 -4.34
C LYS A 20 8.19 14.77 -3.99
N LEU A 21 9.38 14.67 -3.43
CA LEU A 21 9.89 13.42 -2.86
C LEU A 21 9.41 13.31 -1.42
N ASN A 22 8.53 12.35 -1.17
CA ASN A 22 8.09 11.99 0.17
C ASN A 22 9.00 10.90 0.74
N TYR A 23 9.38 11.00 2.00
CA TYR A 23 10.22 9.99 2.63
C TYR A 23 9.96 9.89 4.14
N TYR A 24 10.30 8.73 4.66
CA TYR A 24 10.31 8.43 6.10
C TYR A 24 11.74 8.52 6.62
N ASN A 25 11.93 9.25 7.71
CA ASN A 25 13.22 9.35 8.38
C ASN A 25 13.27 8.39 9.58
N GLU A 26 14.10 7.36 9.48
CA GLU A 26 14.23 6.34 10.53
C GLU A 26 14.82 6.90 11.85
N LEU A 27 15.57 7.99 11.78
CA LEU A 27 16.24 8.56 12.96
C LEU A 27 15.25 9.20 13.93
N ASP A 28 14.21 9.86 13.41
CA ASP A 28 13.21 10.54 14.22
C ASP A 28 11.80 9.95 14.10
N GLY A 29 11.60 8.98 13.19
CA GLY A 29 10.32 8.33 12.96
C GLY A 29 9.28 9.22 12.32
N LYS A 30 9.68 10.27 11.59
CA LYS A 30 8.79 11.24 10.97
C LYS A 30 8.81 11.17 9.46
N PHE A 31 7.76 11.78 8.87
CA PHE A 31 7.62 11.91 7.43
C PHE A 31 7.92 13.33 6.96
N TYR A 32 8.58 13.43 5.82
CA TYR A 32 9.00 14.66 5.18
C TYR A 32 8.69 14.65 3.69
N ALA A 33 8.58 15.84 3.09
CA ALA A 33 8.56 16.00 1.65
C ALA A 33 9.57 17.06 1.24
N VAL A 34 10.25 16.84 0.09
CA VAL A 34 11.22 17.77 -0.51
C VAL A 34 10.75 18.09 -1.91
N ASP A 35 10.70 19.38 -2.24
CA ASP A 35 10.43 19.85 -3.59
C ASP A 35 11.66 19.83 -4.49
N SER A 36 11.48 20.15 -5.78
CA SER A 36 12.56 20.21 -6.76
C SER A 36 13.61 21.29 -6.49
N LEU A 37 13.30 22.27 -5.64
CA LEU A 37 14.20 23.33 -5.22
C LEU A 37 14.99 22.99 -3.95
N GLY A 38 14.70 21.84 -3.34
CA GLY A 38 15.32 21.39 -2.10
C GLY A 38 14.66 21.90 -0.83
N ASN A 39 13.49 22.55 -0.92
CA ASN A 39 12.76 22.96 0.26
C ASN A 39 12.09 21.73 0.91
N SER A 40 12.33 21.56 2.20
CA SER A 40 11.78 20.44 2.98
C SER A 40 10.65 20.89 3.88
N GLU A 41 9.63 20.07 3.97
CA GLU A 41 8.50 20.23 4.91
C GLU A 41 8.27 18.96 5.72
N THR A 42 7.90 19.12 6.99
CA THR A 42 7.45 18.00 7.84
C THR A 42 6.02 17.66 7.49
N ARG A 43 5.76 16.36 7.23
CA ARG A 43 4.44 15.88 6.81
C ARG A 43 3.63 15.30 7.97
N SER A 44 4.27 14.74 8.98
CA SER A 44 3.57 14.12 10.11
C SER A 44 3.76 14.92 11.39
N LEU A 45 2.69 15.12 12.15
CA LEU A 45 2.76 15.66 13.51
C LEU A 45 3.22 14.58 14.49
N GLU A 46 2.86 13.34 14.24
CA GLU A 46 3.21 12.19 15.05
C GLU A 46 4.51 11.55 14.60
N THR A 47 5.09 10.73 15.47
CA THR A 47 6.27 9.91 15.20
C THR A 47 5.88 8.44 15.11
N PHE A 48 6.51 7.73 14.20
CA PHE A 48 6.27 6.31 13.94
C PHE A 48 7.59 5.53 14.03
N PRO A 49 8.15 5.35 15.25
CA PRO A 49 9.45 4.71 15.40
C PRO A 49 9.40 3.25 14.95
N ASN A 50 10.51 2.79 14.38
CA ASN A 50 10.72 1.40 13.97
C ASN A 50 9.75 0.88 12.89
N ALA A 51 9.23 1.74 12.04
CA ALA A 51 8.47 1.28 10.88
C ALA A 51 9.33 0.35 10.00
N SER A 52 8.77 -0.80 9.60
CA SER A 52 9.47 -1.80 8.79
C SER A 52 9.25 -1.61 7.29
N ASN A 53 8.09 -1.10 6.90
CA ASN A 53 7.76 -0.83 5.52
C ASN A 53 6.83 0.38 5.40
N ILE A 54 7.02 1.18 4.36
CA ILE A 54 6.23 2.37 4.05
C ILE A 54 5.76 2.28 2.60
N THR A 55 4.47 2.49 2.39
CA THR A 55 3.87 2.61 1.06
C THR A 55 3.15 3.94 0.97
N PHE A 56 3.61 4.85 0.11
CA PHE A 56 2.96 6.13 -0.12
C PHE A 56 1.85 6.02 -1.16
N SER A 57 0.78 6.79 -0.96
CA SER A 57 -0.20 7.03 -2.02
C SER A 57 0.41 7.84 -3.17
N PRO A 58 -0.07 7.69 -4.42
CA PRO A 58 0.46 8.44 -5.56
C PRO A 58 0.40 9.96 -5.41
N ASN A 59 -0.59 10.49 -4.71
CA ASN A 59 -0.71 11.94 -4.45
C ASN A 59 0.09 12.42 -3.22
N GLY A 60 0.77 11.51 -2.50
CA GLY A 60 1.54 11.83 -1.30
C GLY A 60 0.73 12.19 -0.05
N ASN A 61 -0.60 12.13 -0.08
CA ASN A 61 -1.44 12.53 1.05
C ASN A 61 -1.64 11.45 2.11
N ASN A 62 -1.34 10.20 1.76
CA ASN A 62 -1.48 9.05 2.64
C ASN A 62 -0.25 8.17 2.60
N ALA A 63 -0.02 7.41 3.65
CA ALA A 63 0.93 6.31 3.66
C ALA A 63 0.38 5.13 4.46
N VAL A 64 0.67 3.93 4.01
CA VAL A 64 0.54 2.72 4.83
C VAL A 64 1.88 2.49 5.52
N ILE A 65 1.83 2.34 6.83
CA ILE A 65 2.98 2.13 7.70
C ILE A 65 2.84 0.76 8.33
N GLU A 66 3.82 -0.09 8.09
CA GLU A 66 3.86 -1.44 8.63
C GLU A 66 4.99 -1.56 9.66
N PHE A 67 4.71 -2.26 10.76
CA PHE A 67 5.64 -2.43 11.86
C PHE A 67 6.09 -3.89 12.01
N PRO A 68 7.23 -4.17 12.68
CA PRO A 68 7.75 -5.52 12.85
C PRO A 68 6.84 -6.48 13.63
N ASP A 69 5.94 -5.95 14.47
CA ASP A 69 4.92 -6.70 15.21
C ASP A 69 3.68 -7.04 14.39
N ASN A 70 3.75 -6.79 13.07
CA ASN A 70 2.66 -6.97 12.12
C ASN A 70 1.50 -5.95 12.26
N THR A 71 1.64 -4.94 13.08
CA THR A 71 0.71 -3.81 13.12
C THR A 71 0.82 -3.01 11.83
N LYS A 72 -0.31 -2.61 11.27
CA LYS A 72 -0.40 -1.82 10.05
C LYS A 72 -1.39 -0.68 10.24
N ILE A 73 -0.97 0.51 9.87
CA ILE A 73 -1.81 1.71 9.92
C ILE A 73 -1.75 2.44 8.58
N MET A 74 -2.84 3.08 8.22
CA MET A 74 -2.86 4.09 7.18
C MET A 74 -2.90 5.46 7.85
N TYR A 75 -1.98 6.34 7.46
CA TYR A 75 -1.90 7.70 7.96
C TYR A 75 -2.32 8.69 6.87
N ASP A 76 -3.23 9.60 7.23
CA ASP A 76 -3.67 10.73 6.40
C ASP A 76 -2.91 11.99 6.84
N PHE A 77 -1.94 12.42 6.04
CA PHE A 77 -1.10 13.58 6.35
C PHE A 77 -1.89 14.90 6.31
N LYS A 78 -2.94 14.97 5.51
CA LYS A 78 -3.73 16.21 5.36
C LYS A 78 -4.58 16.49 6.59
N ASN A 79 -5.18 15.44 7.17
CA ASN A 79 -6.08 15.55 8.30
C ASN A 79 -5.44 15.11 9.62
N ASN A 80 -4.19 14.63 9.59
CA ASN A 80 -3.46 14.06 10.74
C ASN A 80 -4.26 12.97 11.45
N ARG A 81 -4.79 12.04 10.67
CA ARG A 81 -5.57 10.90 11.16
C ARG A 81 -4.91 9.59 10.80
N GLN A 82 -5.04 8.64 11.69
CA GLN A 82 -4.61 7.27 11.45
C GLN A 82 -5.79 6.31 11.53
N TYR A 83 -5.71 5.26 10.70
CA TYR A 83 -6.66 4.18 10.64
C TYR A 83 -5.91 2.86 10.76
N THR A 84 -6.36 1.99 11.67
CA THR A 84 -5.76 0.66 11.82
C THR A 84 -6.24 -0.23 10.69
N LEU A 85 -5.30 -0.88 10.02
CA LEU A 85 -5.57 -1.93 9.05
C LEU A 85 -5.47 -3.30 9.74
N PRO A 86 -6.16 -4.34 9.22
CA PRO A 86 -6.01 -5.68 9.75
C PRO A 86 -4.54 -6.15 9.68
N SER A 87 -4.07 -6.86 10.68
CA SER A 87 -2.73 -7.48 10.66
C SER A 87 -2.58 -8.51 9.56
N GLU A 88 -3.68 -9.11 9.14
CA GLU A 88 -3.79 -10.09 8.04
C GLU A 88 -3.71 -9.45 6.65
N ALA A 89 -3.73 -8.11 6.56
CA ALA A 89 -3.60 -7.41 5.28
C ALA A 89 -2.19 -7.57 4.73
N GLN A 90 -2.09 -8.03 3.48
CA GLN A 90 -0.84 -8.27 2.77
C GLN A 90 -0.88 -7.59 1.40
N ASP A 91 0.29 -7.27 0.85
CA ASP A 91 0.44 -6.68 -0.49
C ASP A 91 -0.49 -5.48 -0.71
N ILE A 92 -0.40 -4.49 0.20
CA ILE A 92 -1.30 -3.34 0.22
C ILE A 92 -0.91 -2.36 -0.88
N GLN A 93 -1.86 -2.04 -1.75
CA GLN A 93 -1.67 -1.15 -2.89
C GLN A 93 -2.68 -0.01 -2.89
N PHE A 94 -2.21 1.23 -3.11
CA PHE A 94 -3.09 2.36 -3.36
C PHE A 94 -3.59 2.36 -4.81
N SER A 95 -4.83 2.79 -5.00
CA SER A 95 -5.33 3.14 -6.32
C SER A 95 -4.58 4.36 -6.87
N ARG A 96 -4.56 4.54 -8.18
CA ARG A 96 -3.88 5.68 -8.81
C ARG A 96 -4.46 7.03 -8.42
N ALA A 97 -5.76 7.10 -8.17
CA ALA A 97 -6.42 8.30 -7.64
C ALA A 97 -6.15 8.52 -6.13
N SER A 98 -5.50 7.58 -5.46
CA SER A 98 -5.16 7.66 -4.03
C SER A 98 -6.37 7.68 -3.08
N ASP A 99 -7.53 7.28 -3.55
CA ASP A 99 -8.78 7.28 -2.80
C ASP A 99 -9.17 5.91 -2.23
N GLN A 100 -8.48 4.85 -2.69
CA GLN A 100 -8.74 3.48 -2.29
C GLN A 100 -7.45 2.69 -2.03
N LEU A 101 -7.60 1.63 -1.24
CA LEU A 101 -6.62 0.57 -1.03
C LEU A 101 -7.17 -0.76 -1.56
N ALA A 102 -6.31 -1.58 -2.10
CA ALA A 102 -6.57 -3.00 -2.29
C ALA A 102 -5.51 -3.80 -1.54
N TYR A 103 -5.90 -4.88 -0.90
CA TYR A 103 -5.00 -5.79 -0.22
C TYR A 103 -5.57 -7.20 -0.15
N GLU A 104 -4.69 -8.16 0.03
CA GLU A 104 -5.04 -9.53 0.34
C GLU A 104 -5.25 -9.66 1.84
N PHE A 105 -6.41 -10.14 2.25
CA PHE A 105 -6.69 -10.54 3.63
C PHE A 105 -6.43 -12.03 3.75
N ILE A 106 -5.34 -12.41 4.40
CA ILE A 106 -4.84 -13.78 4.46
C ILE A 106 -4.86 -14.27 5.90
N THR A 107 -5.57 -15.36 6.11
CA THR A 107 -5.70 -16.05 7.40
C THR A 107 -5.18 -17.48 7.30
N ASP A 108 -5.11 -18.16 8.45
CA ASP A 108 -4.75 -19.57 8.51
C ASP A 108 -5.80 -20.49 7.85
N ASN A 109 -7.03 -19.99 7.69
CA ASN A 109 -8.11 -20.71 7.01
C ASN A 109 -8.31 -20.15 5.60
N PRO A 110 -8.00 -20.92 4.53
CA PRO A 110 -8.16 -20.47 3.15
C PRO A 110 -9.59 -20.02 2.79
N ASP A 111 -10.60 -20.52 3.46
CA ASP A 111 -12.00 -20.12 3.23
C ASP A 111 -12.26 -18.66 3.64
N ASN A 112 -11.38 -18.09 4.47
CA ASN A 112 -11.45 -16.72 4.94
C ASN A 112 -10.45 -15.78 4.25
N ASN A 113 -9.84 -16.21 3.15
CA ASN A 113 -8.88 -15.41 2.40
C ASN A 113 -9.58 -14.64 1.27
N TRP A 114 -9.45 -13.32 1.30
CA TRP A 114 -10.18 -12.43 0.42
C TRP A 114 -9.31 -11.33 -0.16
N LEU A 115 -9.61 -10.91 -1.39
CA LEU A 115 -9.21 -9.61 -1.89
C LEU A 115 -10.16 -8.55 -1.33
N ILE A 116 -9.59 -7.56 -0.65
CA ILE A 116 -10.33 -6.49 0.01
C ILE A 116 -10.06 -5.16 -0.69
N VAL A 117 -11.10 -4.35 -0.83
CA VAL A 117 -11.01 -2.94 -1.21
C VAL A 117 -11.54 -2.08 -0.08
N ALA A 118 -10.79 -1.05 0.28
CA ALA A 118 -11.17 -0.09 1.31
C ALA A 118 -10.92 1.34 0.83
N LYS A 119 -11.67 2.30 1.37
CA LYS A 119 -11.40 3.72 1.14
C LYS A 119 -10.26 4.20 2.01
N THR A 120 -9.48 5.16 1.50
CA THR A 120 -8.41 5.82 2.26
C THR A 120 -8.93 6.71 3.39
N THR A 121 -10.24 6.91 3.48
CA THR A 121 -10.90 7.57 4.62
C THR A 121 -11.09 6.65 5.83
N GLY A 122 -10.70 5.38 5.73
CA GLY A 122 -10.91 4.37 6.77
C GLY A 122 -12.33 3.79 6.80
N GLU A 123 -13.19 4.24 5.89
CA GLU A 123 -14.57 3.76 5.75
C GLU A 123 -14.65 2.65 4.69
N SER A 124 -15.64 1.79 4.83
CA SER A 124 -16.09 0.88 3.77
C SER A 124 -15.02 -0.07 3.23
N ALA A 125 -14.60 -1.04 4.06
CA ALA A 125 -13.89 -2.21 3.55
C ALA A 125 -14.89 -3.22 2.98
N SER A 126 -14.63 -3.73 1.78
CA SER A 126 -15.47 -4.71 1.10
C SER A 126 -14.63 -5.88 0.58
N ALA A 127 -15.09 -7.11 0.83
CA ALA A 127 -14.54 -8.30 0.20
C ALA A 127 -15.06 -8.36 -1.25
N VAL A 128 -14.15 -8.37 -2.21
CA VAL A 128 -14.51 -8.33 -3.65
C VAL A 128 -14.28 -9.66 -4.34
N GLU A 129 -13.31 -10.47 -3.91
CA GLU A 129 -13.02 -11.77 -4.48
C GLU A 129 -12.47 -12.73 -3.43
N HIS A 130 -12.92 -13.98 -3.49
CA HIS A 130 -12.39 -15.06 -2.65
C HIS A 130 -11.09 -15.59 -3.23
N ILE A 131 -10.00 -15.54 -2.46
CA ILE A 131 -8.67 -15.97 -2.90
C ILE A 131 -8.51 -17.49 -2.80
N GLY A 132 -8.94 -18.08 -1.69
CA GLY A 132 -9.02 -19.52 -1.49
C GLY A 132 -7.70 -20.27 -1.41
N THR A 133 -6.55 -19.62 -1.52
CA THR A 133 -5.24 -20.25 -1.39
C THR A 133 -4.52 -19.75 -0.15
N ALA A 134 -3.72 -20.63 0.45
CA ALA A 134 -2.90 -20.29 1.59
C ALA A 134 -1.53 -19.71 1.20
N ASN A 135 -1.14 -19.75 -0.07
CA ASN A 135 0.18 -19.31 -0.51
C ASN A 135 0.12 -17.90 -1.05
N ILE A 136 0.51 -16.95 -0.21
CA ILE A 136 0.64 -15.52 -0.49
C ILE A 136 1.55 -15.22 -1.67
N ASP A 137 2.65 -15.98 -1.82
CA ASP A 137 3.64 -15.74 -2.87
C ASP A 137 3.10 -16.00 -4.28
N ASP A 138 1.93 -16.62 -4.37
CA ASP A 138 1.28 -16.93 -5.63
C ASP A 138 0.30 -15.86 -6.12
N ILE A 139 0.11 -14.79 -5.34
CA ILE A 139 -0.86 -13.73 -5.64
C ILE A 139 -0.19 -12.37 -5.61
N LEU A 140 -0.46 -11.54 -6.61
CA LEU A 140 -0.02 -10.15 -6.69
C LEU A 140 -1.22 -9.27 -6.97
N VAL A 141 -1.36 -8.19 -6.23
CA VAL A 141 -2.43 -7.19 -6.39
C VAL A 141 -1.91 -5.98 -7.17
N ASN A 142 -2.67 -5.54 -8.16
CA ASN A 142 -2.35 -4.33 -8.92
C ASN A 142 -3.62 -3.59 -9.36
N TRP A 143 -3.57 -2.27 -9.35
CA TRP A 143 -4.68 -1.44 -9.82
C TRP A 143 -4.57 -1.13 -11.30
N SER A 144 -5.73 -1.09 -11.99
CA SER A 144 -5.78 -0.55 -13.34
C SER A 144 -5.52 0.96 -13.34
N PRO A 145 -4.98 1.53 -14.45
CA PRO A 145 -4.70 2.96 -14.53
C PRO A 145 -5.92 3.86 -14.36
N ASP A 146 -7.12 3.35 -14.65
CA ASP A 146 -8.39 4.07 -14.57
C ASP A 146 -9.11 3.91 -13.22
N ASN A 147 -8.48 3.25 -12.23
CA ASN A 147 -9.02 2.97 -10.89
C ASN A 147 -10.29 2.08 -10.84
N THR A 148 -10.70 1.51 -11.96
CA THR A 148 -11.97 0.77 -12.01
C THR A 148 -11.82 -0.70 -11.72
N LYS A 149 -10.61 -1.24 -11.90
CA LYS A 149 -10.34 -2.67 -11.80
C LYS A 149 -9.09 -2.95 -10.99
N ILE A 150 -9.09 -4.10 -10.35
CA ILE A 150 -7.94 -4.66 -9.67
C ILE A 150 -7.56 -5.92 -10.43
N ALA A 151 -6.31 -5.98 -10.87
CA ALA A 151 -5.74 -7.22 -11.38
C ALA A 151 -5.11 -7.97 -10.22
N PHE A 152 -5.37 -9.24 -10.10
CA PHE A 152 -4.54 -10.11 -9.30
C PHE A 152 -4.03 -11.27 -10.17
N PHE A 153 -2.79 -11.62 -9.94
CA PHE A 153 -2.13 -12.74 -10.60
C PHE A 153 -2.17 -13.92 -9.65
N ARG A 154 -2.58 -15.05 -10.16
CA ARG A 154 -2.49 -16.32 -9.45
C ARG A 154 -1.55 -17.23 -10.21
N LYS A 155 -0.46 -17.65 -9.58
CA LYS A 155 0.37 -18.72 -10.11
C LYS A 155 -0.37 -20.03 -9.90
N SER A 156 -0.77 -20.71 -10.95
CA SER A 156 -1.30 -22.06 -10.83
C SER A 156 -0.15 -23.05 -10.64
N GLY A 157 -0.34 -24.06 -9.81
CA GLY A 157 0.69 -25.02 -9.40
C GLY A 157 1.22 -25.96 -10.49
N GLY A 158 1.17 -25.57 -11.75
CA GLY A 158 1.79 -26.24 -12.90
C GLY A 158 2.90 -25.38 -13.49
N LEU A 159 3.96 -26.01 -13.93
CA LEU A 159 5.08 -25.40 -14.64
C LEU A 159 4.56 -24.45 -15.74
N ASN A 160 4.74 -23.13 -15.54
CA ASN A 160 4.51 -22.07 -16.53
C ASN A 160 3.05 -21.63 -16.82
N SER A 161 2.10 -21.79 -15.92
CA SER A 161 0.80 -21.15 -16.11
C SER A 161 0.56 -20.06 -15.07
N GLU A 162 0.53 -18.80 -15.52
CA GLU A 162 0.08 -17.65 -14.75
C GLU A 162 -1.35 -17.33 -15.19
N GLU A 163 -2.27 -17.24 -14.25
CA GLU A 163 -3.62 -16.77 -14.52
C GLU A 163 -3.76 -15.33 -14.04
N VAL A 164 -4.22 -14.45 -14.92
CA VAL A 164 -4.54 -13.05 -14.59
C VAL A 164 -6.04 -12.91 -14.44
N PHE A 165 -6.47 -12.47 -13.29
CA PHE A 165 -7.86 -12.16 -13.01
C PHE A 165 -8.02 -10.64 -12.91
N LEU A 166 -9.00 -10.10 -13.64
CA LEU A 166 -9.43 -8.72 -13.50
C LEU A 166 -10.74 -8.71 -12.70
N VAL A 167 -10.70 -8.05 -11.56
CA VAL A 167 -11.86 -7.93 -10.68
C VAL A 167 -12.38 -6.52 -10.73
N GLY A 168 -13.64 -6.35 -11.11
CA GLY A 168 -14.36 -5.08 -11.02
C GLY A 168 -14.77 -4.80 -9.56
N GLN A 169 -14.83 -3.52 -9.18
CA GLN A 169 -15.24 -3.10 -7.84
C GLN A 169 -16.68 -3.47 -7.50
N ASN A 170 -17.48 -3.85 -8.49
CA ASN A 170 -18.90 -4.19 -8.35
C ASN A 170 -19.15 -5.68 -8.13
N GLN A 171 -18.13 -6.45 -7.75
CA GLN A 171 -18.18 -7.91 -7.69
C GLN A 171 -18.45 -8.58 -9.07
N GLU A 172 -18.29 -7.84 -10.14
CA GLU A 172 -18.30 -8.41 -11.48
C GLU A 172 -16.93 -9.02 -11.77
N ASN A 173 -16.87 -10.33 -11.68
CA ASN A 173 -15.65 -11.07 -12.00
C ASN A 173 -15.47 -11.15 -13.51
N PHE A 174 -14.36 -10.62 -14.00
CA PHE A 174 -13.94 -10.78 -15.38
C PHE A 174 -13.09 -12.03 -15.52
N LYS A 175 -13.28 -12.72 -16.63
CA LYS A 175 -12.61 -13.99 -16.94
C LYS A 175 -11.10 -13.86 -16.93
N SER A 176 -10.42 -15.00 -16.66
CA SER A 176 -9.00 -15.17 -16.96
C SER A 176 -8.71 -14.81 -18.42
N LEU A 177 -7.66 -14.07 -18.63
CA LEU A 177 -7.11 -13.80 -19.95
C LEU A 177 -6.14 -14.91 -20.34
#